data_915dadbea1a903d6d92127c879add4c2
#
_entry.id   915dadbea1a903d6d92127c879add4c2
#
_cell.length_a   1.000
_cell.length_b   1.000
_cell.length_c   1.000
_cell.angle_alpha   90.00
_cell.angle_beta   90.00
_cell.angle_gamma   90.00
#
_symmetry.space_group_name_H-M   'P 1'
#
loop_
_entity.id
_entity.type
_entity.pdbx_description
1 polymer ?
#
loop_
_entity_poly.entity_id
_entity_poly.type
_entity_poly.pdbx_seq_one_letter_code
_entity_poly.pdbx_strand_id
1 'polypeptide(L)'
;MNRREFLQLGLGASAFVAGCRCPFCCAGKKPIALQLWSINKVMWKEDPAKTFADIKAIGYDGVEFAGFNGLSAKQIKKLLGDAGLRGMGAHISGDKEYTGDGLKKNLDFLTEAGIESMTSAWADYNDADGWKKFGDLMGKAADIAVDWNIPISVHNHCHEFKKVYDGVYAWDLIFRDSSPRLQQQLDTSQVVNPGLDVVERLKKYPGRSFSIHMKENVPMKHGLPNDNGYFGVPPPDGGKLVDFKGTVDYLANEPGFSWYVIECERKPESLDAARFNYGFLSNLI
;
A
#
# COMPACT_ATOMS: atom_id res chain seq x y z
N MET A 1 9.58 -32.08 44.27
CA MET A 1 9.21 -30.91 43.43
C MET A 1 7.71 -30.80 43.40
N ASN A 2 7.18 -29.78 44.06
CA ASN A 2 5.76 -29.68 44.43
C ASN A 2 5.02 -28.83 43.38
N ARG A 3 3.78 -29.17 43.08
CA ARG A 3 2.92 -28.52 42.06
C ARG A 3 2.79 -26.98 42.18
N ARG A 4 3.28 -26.36 43.22
CA ARG A 4 3.27 -24.90 43.47
C ARG A 4 4.47 -24.16 42.85
N GLU A 5 5.55 -24.83 42.53
CA GLU A 5 6.75 -24.23 41.91
C GLU A 5 6.66 -24.12 40.39
N PHE A 6 5.64 -24.76 39.76
CA PHE A 6 5.42 -24.70 38.29
C PHE A 6 4.55 -23.54 37.83
N LEU A 7 3.96 -22.75 38.75
CA LEU A 7 3.04 -21.68 38.45
C LEU A 7 3.60 -20.24 38.58
N GLN A 8 4.92 -20.12 38.83
CA GLN A 8 5.58 -18.79 38.92
C GLN A 8 6.55 -18.46 37.77
N LEU A 9 6.56 -19.25 36.70
CA LEU A 9 7.40 -19.01 35.49
C LEU A 9 6.54 -18.89 34.22
N GLY A 10 5.47 -18.12 34.27
CA GLY A 10 4.53 -18.03 33.14
C GLY A 10 3.89 -16.68 32.92
N LEU A 11 4.61 -15.57 33.10
CA LEU A 11 4.16 -14.24 32.66
C LEU A 11 5.35 -13.43 32.13
N GLY A 12 6.07 -14.05 31.20
CA GLY A 12 6.93 -13.33 30.27
C GLY A 12 6.09 -13.04 29.03
N ALA A 13 5.62 -11.81 28.87
CA ALA A 13 5.09 -11.33 27.61
C ALA A 13 6.24 -11.44 26.60
N SER A 14 6.27 -12.53 25.84
CA SER A 14 7.12 -12.64 24.65
C SER A 14 6.54 -11.71 23.62
N ALA A 15 6.99 -10.44 23.64
CA ALA A 15 6.93 -9.61 22.49
C ALA A 15 7.68 -10.35 21.37
N PHE A 16 6.95 -10.97 20.45
CA PHE A 16 7.47 -11.41 19.17
C PHE A 16 7.85 -10.15 18.40
N VAL A 17 9.01 -9.59 18.71
CA VAL A 17 9.73 -8.73 17.79
C VAL A 17 10.22 -9.68 16.70
N ALA A 18 9.42 -9.85 15.65
CA ALA A 18 9.91 -10.39 14.40
C ALA A 18 11.09 -9.49 13.99
N GLY A 19 12.30 -9.95 14.24
CA GLY A 19 13.52 -9.23 13.91
C GLY A 19 13.56 -9.06 12.40
N CYS A 20 13.12 -7.92 11.93
CA CYS A 20 13.34 -7.48 10.57
C CYS A 20 14.87 -7.44 10.36
N ARG A 21 15.42 -8.46 9.68
CA ARG A 21 16.81 -8.46 9.23
C ARG A 21 16.99 -7.55 8.00
N CYS A 22 16.34 -6.40 8.00
CA CYS A 22 16.59 -5.36 7.02
C CYS A 22 17.75 -4.51 7.56
N PRO A 23 18.89 -4.40 6.86
CA PRO A 23 20.02 -3.57 7.30
C PRO A 23 19.69 -2.06 7.38
N PHE A 24 18.46 -1.66 7.03
CA PHE A 24 17.97 -0.28 7.06
C PHE A 24 17.04 0.04 8.25
N CYS A 25 16.87 -0.85 9.23
CA CYS A 25 16.10 -0.56 10.45
C CYS A 25 16.87 0.30 11.50
N CYS A 26 17.83 1.07 11.08
CA CYS A 26 18.39 2.17 11.87
C CYS A 26 17.63 3.45 11.53
N ALA A 27 17.17 4.20 12.51
CA ALA A 27 16.53 5.52 12.51
C ALA A 27 16.78 6.42 11.25
N GLY A 28 16.40 5.95 10.07
CA GLY A 28 16.58 6.58 8.77
C GLY A 28 15.23 6.88 8.13
N LYS A 29 15.22 7.79 7.18
CA LYS A 29 14.05 8.11 6.37
C LYS A 29 13.41 6.84 5.81
N LYS A 30 12.08 6.72 5.89
CA LYS A 30 11.37 5.61 5.27
C LYS A 30 11.48 5.72 3.75
N PRO A 31 11.65 4.60 3.02
CA PRO A 31 11.81 4.60 1.57
C PRO A 31 10.54 5.06 0.83
N ILE A 32 10.76 5.63 -0.36
CA ILE A 32 9.70 6.10 -1.26
C ILE A 32 9.67 5.22 -2.51
N ALA A 33 8.48 4.70 -2.83
CA ALA A 33 8.21 3.97 -4.08
C ALA A 33 7.29 4.78 -5.00
N LEU A 34 7.37 4.49 -6.31
CA LEU A 34 6.41 4.96 -7.31
C LEU A 34 5.42 3.84 -7.64
N GLN A 35 4.11 4.12 -7.53
CA GLN A 35 3.08 3.24 -8.08
C GLN A 35 3.12 3.31 -9.62
N LEU A 36 3.35 2.17 -10.27
CA LEU A 36 3.53 2.09 -11.73
C LEU A 36 2.23 2.36 -12.52
N TRP A 37 1.07 2.36 -11.87
CA TRP A 37 -0.18 2.82 -12.50
C TRP A 37 -0.06 4.26 -13.02
N SER A 38 0.73 5.09 -12.35
CA SER A 38 1.02 6.47 -12.75
C SER A 38 1.56 6.60 -14.17
N ILE A 39 2.25 5.55 -14.66
CA ILE A 39 2.93 5.51 -15.98
C ILE A 39 2.65 4.20 -16.72
N ASN A 40 1.58 3.49 -16.39
CA ASN A 40 1.32 2.10 -16.80
C ASN A 40 0.91 1.97 -18.28
N LYS A 41 0.39 3.03 -18.91
CA LYS A 41 -0.20 2.91 -20.25
C LYS A 41 0.83 2.88 -21.36
N VAL A 42 1.91 3.63 -21.21
CA VAL A 42 2.92 3.80 -22.26
C VAL A 42 4.31 3.42 -21.75
N MET A 43 4.89 4.22 -20.85
CA MET A 43 6.32 4.13 -20.50
C MET A 43 6.74 2.75 -19.97
N TRP A 44 6.02 2.24 -18.99
CA TRP A 44 6.30 0.95 -18.36
C TRP A 44 6.15 -0.24 -19.33
N LYS A 45 5.27 -0.15 -20.33
CA LYS A 45 5.05 -1.22 -21.31
C LYS A 45 6.05 -1.19 -22.46
N GLU A 46 6.42 0.01 -22.93
CA GLU A 46 7.25 0.16 -24.12
C GLU A 46 8.72 -0.10 -23.81
N ASP A 47 9.26 0.45 -22.73
CA ASP A 47 10.64 0.27 -22.32
C ASP A 47 10.78 0.17 -20.79
N PRO A 48 10.56 -1.02 -20.23
CA PRO A 48 10.66 -1.24 -18.77
C PRO A 48 12.04 -0.89 -18.20
N ALA A 49 13.11 -1.21 -18.92
CA ALA A 49 14.48 -1.01 -18.45
C ALA A 49 14.81 0.48 -18.33
N LYS A 50 14.52 1.25 -19.39
CA LYS A 50 14.68 2.70 -19.37
C LYS A 50 13.81 3.35 -18.31
N THR A 51 12.54 2.93 -18.22
CA THR A 51 11.60 3.47 -17.25
C THR A 51 12.08 3.28 -15.81
N PHE A 52 12.60 2.10 -15.46
CA PHE A 52 13.14 1.84 -14.13
C PHE A 52 14.42 2.64 -13.85
N ALA A 53 15.29 2.79 -14.85
CA ALA A 53 16.48 3.63 -14.74
C ALA A 53 16.10 5.11 -14.50
N ASP A 54 15.10 5.62 -15.20
CA ASP A 54 14.60 6.99 -15.05
C ASP A 54 13.95 7.21 -13.66
N ILE A 55 13.17 6.24 -13.16
CA ILE A 55 12.59 6.27 -11.81
C ILE A 55 13.71 6.33 -10.75
N LYS A 56 14.73 5.48 -10.91
CA LYS A 56 15.89 5.50 -10.01
C LYS A 56 16.65 6.82 -10.06
N ALA A 57 16.82 7.38 -11.25
CA ALA A 57 17.51 8.68 -11.44
C ALA A 57 16.76 9.86 -10.80
N ILE A 58 15.43 9.75 -10.58
CA ILE A 58 14.67 10.73 -9.80
C ILE A 58 15.02 10.64 -8.31
N GLY A 59 15.32 9.45 -7.80
CA GLY A 59 15.68 9.19 -6.41
C GLY A 59 14.83 8.12 -5.71
N TYR A 60 13.84 7.54 -6.37
CA TYR A 60 13.00 6.51 -5.78
C TYR A 60 13.79 5.30 -5.30
N ASP A 61 13.36 4.71 -4.19
CA ASP A 61 13.96 3.50 -3.62
C ASP A 61 13.34 2.23 -4.19
N GLY A 62 12.09 2.32 -4.67
CA GLY A 62 11.36 1.18 -5.20
C GLY A 62 10.19 1.55 -6.09
N VAL A 63 9.47 0.51 -6.52
CA VAL A 63 8.24 0.61 -7.31
C VAL A 63 7.18 -0.32 -6.74
N GLU A 64 5.91 0.05 -6.93
CA GLU A 64 4.77 -0.82 -6.72
C GLU A 64 4.16 -1.17 -8.07
N PHE A 65 3.93 -2.45 -8.31
CA PHE A 65 3.45 -2.96 -9.58
C PHE A 65 1.92 -2.86 -9.70
N ALA A 66 1.43 -2.35 -10.82
CA ALA A 66 0.03 -2.41 -11.24
C ALA A 66 -0.16 -3.44 -12.36
N GLY A 67 0.13 -4.71 -12.04
CA GLY A 67 0.28 -5.80 -13.01
C GLY A 67 1.71 -5.92 -13.54
N PHE A 68 1.99 -7.01 -14.24
CA PHE A 68 3.37 -7.40 -14.61
C PHE A 68 3.66 -7.34 -16.11
N ASN A 69 2.72 -6.87 -16.93
CA ASN A 69 2.85 -6.74 -18.39
C ASN A 69 3.38 -8.01 -19.10
N GLY A 70 3.02 -9.19 -18.59
CA GLY A 70 3.46 -10.47 -19.14
C GLY A 70 4.89 -10.88 -18.79
N LEU A 71 5.59 -10.11 -17.98
CA LEU A 71 6.94 -10.45 -17.52
C LEU A 71 6.90 -11.57 -16.47
N SER A 72 7.86 -12.49 -16.56
CA SER A 72 8.09 -13.50 -15.53
C SER A 72 8.74 -12.91 -14.27
N ALA A 73 8.64 -13.61 -13.15
CA ALA A 73 9.28 -13.23 -11.90
C ALA A 73 10.78 -12.99 -12.05
N LYS A 74 11.48 -13.84 -12.81
CA LYS A 74 12.91 -13.69 -13.09
C LYS A 74 13.24 -12.42 -13.88
N GLN A 75 12.40 -12.07 -14.87
CA GLN A 75 12.59 -10.83 -15.65
C GLN A 75 12.38 -9.60 -14.77
N ILE A 76 11.34 -9.61 -13.91
CA ILE A 76 11.09 -8.53 -12.95
C ILE A 76 12.26 -8.39 -11.98
N LYS A 77 12.70 -9.51 -11.38
CA LYS A 77 13.86 -9.50 -10.46
C LYS A 77 15.12 -8.90 -11.13
N LYS A 78 15.35 -9.27 -12.39
CA LYS A 78 16.48 -8.72 -13.16
C LYS A 78 16.34 -7.22 -13.39
N LEU A 79 15.17 -6.74 -13.82
CA LEU A 79 14.89 -5.31 -14.05
C LEU A 79 15.09 -4.48 -12.77
N LEU A 80 14.57 -4.96 -11.65
CA LEU A 80 14.73 -4.31 -10.34
C LEU A 80 16.21 -4.25 -9.94
N GLY A 81 16.94 -5.37 -10.09
CA GLY A 81 18.35 -5.46 -9.76
C GLY A 81 19.24 -4.57 -10.65
N ASP A 82 19.01 -4.56 -11.95
CA ASP A 82 19.76 -3.74 -12.92
C ASP A 82 19.56 -2.23 -12.63
N ALA A 83 18.36 -1.83 -12.22
CA ALA A 83 18.07 -0.43 -11.90
C ALA A 83 18.43 -0.04 -10.45
N GLY A 84 18.73 -1.00 -9.57
CA GLY A 84 18.94 -0.73 -8.15
C GLY A 84 17.66 -0.28 -7.42
N LEU A 85 16.49 -0.76 -7.88
CA LEU A 85 15.18 -0.52 -7.26
C LEU A 85 14.72 -1.75 -6.48
N ARG A 86 13.87 -1.52 -5.47
CA ARG A 86 13.15 -2.58 -4.74
C ARG A 86 11.75 -2.75 -5.30
N GLY A 87 11.24 -3.96 -5.31
CA GLY A 87 9.83 -4.25 -5.55
C GLY A 87 9.07 -4.10 -4.24
N MET A 88 8.51 -2.93 -3.96
CA MET A 88 7.80 -2.67 -2.70
C MET A 88 6.52 -3.50 -2.57
N GLY A 89 5.79 -3.67 -3.66
CA GLY A 89 4.53 -4.40 -3.64
C GLY A 89 3.95 -4.60 -5.03
N ALA A 90 2.82 -5.31 -5.08
CA ALA A 90 2.05 -5.50 -6.29
C ALA A 90 0.55 -5.44 -6.01
N HIS A 91 -0.17 -4.68 -6.83
CA HIS A 91 -1.62 -4.66 -6.90
C HIS A 91 -2.12 -5.87 -7.69
N ILE A 92 -2.80 -6.77 -7.02
CA ILE A 92 -3.43 -7.97 -7.57
C ILE A 92 -4.86 -8.00 -7.05
N SER A 93 -5.87 -8.02 -7.93
CA SER A 93 -7.28 -7.93 -7.53
C SER A 93 -8.06 -9.17 -7.95
N GLY A 94 -9.12 -9.45 -7.18
CA GLY A 94 -10.03 -10.57 -7.38
C GLY A 94 -9.90 -11.64 -6.30
N ASP A 95 -11.04 -12.05 -5.75
CA ASP A 95 -11.12 -12.96 -4.59
C ASP A 95 -10.37 -14.28 -4.79
N LYS A 96 -10.41 -14.84 -6.00
CA LYS A 96 -9.70 -16.08 -6.35
C LYS A 96 -8.18 -15.99 -6.25
N GLU A 97 -7.63 -14.79 -6.36
CA GLU A 97 -6.19 -14.53 -6.25
C GLU A 97 -5.69 -14.59 -4.80
N TYR A 98 -6.63 -14.55 -3.84
CA TYR A 98 -6.37 -14.57 -2.39
C TYR A 98 -6.81 -15.89 -1.73
N THR A 99 -7.13 -16.92 -2.51
CA THR A 99 -7.55 -18.23 -2.00
C THR A 99 -6.81 -19.38 -2.67
N GLY A 100 -6.61 -20.47 -1.93
CA GLY A 100 -6.11 -21.75 -2.46
C GLY A 100 -4.88 -21.61 -3.36
N ASP A 101 -4.94 -22.23 -4.54
CA ASP A 101 -3.82 -22.23 -5.50
C ASP A 101 -3.52 -20.83 -6.08
N GLY A 102 -4.53 -19.95 -6.19
CA GLY A 102 -4.35 -18.57 -6.65
C GLY A 102 -3.43 -17.81 -5.72
N LEU A 103 -3.72 -17.84 -4.41
CA LEU A 103 -2.89 -17.20 -3.40
C LEU A 103 -1.46 -17.75 -3.41
N LYS A 104 -1.32 -19.08 -3.37
CA LYS A 104 0.00 -19.73 -3.37
C LYS A 104 0.83 -19.33 -4.59
N LYS A 105 0.23 -19.41 -5.78
CA LYS A 105 0.91 -19.03 -7.04
C LYS A 105 1.40 -17.57 -7.01
N ASN A 106 0.58 -16.66 -6.51
CA ASN A 106 0.95 -15.25 -6.40
C ASN A 106 2.09 -15.06 -5.39
N LEU A 107 2.01 -15.67 -4.21
CA LEU A 107 3.05 -15.59 -3.19
C LEU A 107 4.39 -16.16 -3.67
N ASP A 108 4.38 -17.32 -4.35
CA ASP A 108 5.58 -17.92 -4.96
C ASP A 108 6.18 -16.99 -6.02
N PHE A 109 5.34 -16.39 -6.89
CA PHE A 109 5.77 -15.43 -7.92
C PHE A 109 6.42 -14.19 -7.31
N LEU A 110 5.77 -13.58 -6.30
CA LEU A 110 6.27 -12.37 -5.64
C LEU A 110 7.60 -12.64 -4.93
N THR A 111 7.73 -13.80 -4.27
CA THR A 111 8.96 -14.22 -3.62
C THR A 111 10.09 -14.39 -4.64
N GLU A 112 9.85 -15.07 -5.76
CA GLU A 112 10.84 -15.24 -6.83
C GLU A 112 11.25 -13.90 -7.44
N ALA A 113 10.29 -13.00 -7.64
CA ALA A 113 10.52 -11.66 -8.17
C ALA A 113 11.24 -10.72 -7.20
N GLY A 114 11.24 -11.03 -5.90
CA GLY A 114 11.78 -10.18 -4.85
C GLY A 114 10.87 -9.00 -4.51
N ILE A 115 9.54 -9.20 -4.61
CA ILE A 115 8.51 -8.20 -4.28
C ILE A 115 8.04 -8.42 -2.85
N GLU A 116 7.91 -7.33 -2.08
CA GLU A 116 7.79 -7.36 -0.63
C GLU A 116 6.35 -7.46 -0.10
N SER A 117 5.33 -7.08 -0.88
CA SER A 117 3.93 -7.10 -0.43
C SER A 117 2.94 -7.41 -1.55
N MET A 118 1.74 -7.84 -1.17
CA MET A 118 0.62 -8.10 -2.08
C MET A 118 -0.62 -7.33 -1.61
N THR A 119 -1.19 -6.53 -2.50
CA THR A 119 -2.30 -5.63 -2.17
C THR A 119 -3.50 -5.86 -3.09
N SER A 120 -4.70 -6.05 -2.52
CA SER A 120 -5.94 -5.98 -3.28
C SER A 120 -6.27 -4.52 -3.57
N ALA A 121 -6.19 -4.15 -4.86
CA ALA A 121 -6.38 -2.76 -5.28
C ALA A 121 -7.84 -2.38 -5.53
N TRP A 122 -8.74 -3.35 -5.58
CA TRP A 122 -10.15 -3.11 -5.88
C TRP A 122 -11.04 -4.19 -5.30
N ALA A 123 -12.07 -3.75 -4.60
CA ALA A 123 -13.20 -4.57 -4.17
C ALA A 123 -14.48 -3.74 -4.27
N ASP A 124 -15.59 -4.35 -4.67
CA ASP A 124 -16.89 -3.68 -4.70
C ASP A 124 -18.02 -4.68 -4.43
N TYR A 125 -18.69 -4.49 -3.30
CA TYR A 125 -19.81 -5.33 -2.87
C TYR A 125 -21.05 -4.48 -2.62
N ASN A 126 -22.23 -5.07 -2.80
CA ASN A 126 -23.50 -4.37 -2.74
C ASN A 126 -24.08 -4.25 -1.34
N ASP A 127 -23.62 -5.04 -0.38
CA ASP A 127 -24.16 -5.11 0.98
C ASP A 127 -23.05 -5.29 2.03
N ALA A 128 -23.45 -5.13 3.30
CA ALA A 128 -22.54 -5.27 4.44
C ALA A 128 -21.92 -6.67 4.57
N ASP A 129 -22.67 -7.70 4.21
CA ASP A 129 -22.19 -9.09 4.33
C ASP A 129 -21.13 -9.42 3.29
N GLY A 130 -21.26 -8.87 2.08
CA GLY A 130 -20.19 -8.96 1.07
C GLY A 130 -18.89 -8.35 1.55
N TRP A 131 -18.93 -7.16 2.14
CA TRP A 131 -17.74 -6.49 2.69
C TRP A 131 -17.12 -7.26 3.87
N LYS A 132 -17.92 -7.81 4.77
CA LYS A 132 -17.42 -8.66 5.86
C LYS A 132 -16.77 -9.95 5.34
N LYS A 133 -17.41 -10.62 4.38
CA LYS A 133 -16.84 -11.84 3.75
C LYS A 133 -15.53 -11.56 3.04
N PHE A 134 -15.41 -10.41 2.39
CA PHE A 134 -14.15 -9.96 1.80
C PHE A 134 -13.08 -9.72 2.88
N GLY A 135 -13.42 -9.07 4.00
CA GLY A 135 -12.52 -8.90 5.14
C GLY A 135 -12.03 -10.24 5.72
N ASP A 136 -12.94 -11.22 5.88
CA ASP A 136 -12.59 -12.57 6.32
C ASP A 136 -11.66 -13.29 5.34
N LEU A 137 -11.92 -13.16 4.04
CA LEU A 137 -11.10 -13.74 2.98
C LEU A 137 -9.70 -13.17 3.02
N MET A 138 -9.59 -11.85 3.05
CA MET A 138 -8.30 -11.15 3.06
C MET A 138 -7.52 -11.40 4.37
N GLY A 139 -8.23 -11.48 5.50
CA GLY A 139 -7.64 -11.86 6.79
C GLY A 139 -7.04 -13.26 6.79
N LYS A 140 -7.75 -14.25 6.22
CA LYS A 140 -7.23 -15.62 6.05
C LYS A 140 -6.03 -15.66 5.10
N ALA A 141 -6.08 -14.89 4.02
CA ALA A 141 -4.93 -14.77 3.11
C ALA A 141 -3.71 -14.19 3.84
N ALA A 142 -3.89 -13.17 4.69
CA ALA A 142 -2.83 -12.58 5.49
C ALA A 142 -2.23 -13.57 6.51
N ASP A 143 -3.06 -14.43 7.10
CA ASP A 143 -2.59 -15.48 8.02
C ASP A 143 -1.75 -16.55 7.31
N ILE A 144 -2.13 -16.92 6.07
CA ILE A 144 -1.39 -17.90 5.26
C ILE A 144 -0.08 -17.28 4.74
N ALA A 145 -0.10 -16.04 4.30
CA ALA A 145 1.06 -15.38 3.66
C ALA A 145 2.26 -15.14 4.60
N VAL A 146 2.08 -15.37 5.91
CA VAL A 146 3.17 -15.33 6.91
C VAL A 146 4.32 -16.26 6.54
N ASP A 147 4.03 -17.44 5.99
CA ASP A 147 5.04 -18.42 5.62
C ASP A 147 5.94 -17.95 4.46
N TRP A 148 5.47 -16.97 3.67
CA TRP A 148 6.24 -16.29 2.61
C TRP A 148 6.87 -14.97 3.07
N ASN A 149 6.55 -14.51 4.30
CA ASN A 149 6.93 -13.20 4.80
C ASN A 149 6.47 -12.05 3.87
N ILE A 150 5.27 -12.19 3.28
CA ILE A 150 4.63 -11.20 2.41
C ILE A 150 3.37 -10.67 3.09
N PRO A 151 3.34 -9.40 3.56
CA PRO A 151 2.13 -8.79 4.06
C PRO A 151 1.06 -8.67 2.97
N ILE A 152 -0.18 -8.98 3.36
CA ILE A 152 -1.36 -8.80 2.53
C ILE A 152 -2.05 -7.51 2.95
N SER A 153 -2.36 -6.66 1.98
CA SER A 153 -3.02 -5.36 2.19
C SER A 153 -4.30 -5.23 1.37
N VAL A 154 -5.17 -4.33 1.81
CA VAL A 154 -6.28 -3.79 1.01
C VAL A 154 -6.02 -2.31 0.78
N HIS A 155 -6.12 -1.88 -0.48
CA HIS A 155 -6.06 -0.48 -0.90
C HIS A 155 -7.48 0.06 -1.05
N ASN A 156 -7.72 1.30 -0.61
CA ASN A 156 -9.02 1.93 -0.73
C ASN A 156 -9.14 2.83 -1.97
N HIS A 157 -10.37 2.95 -2.42
CA HIS A 157 -10.88 4.08 -3.18
C HIS A 157 -11.89 4.87 -2.34
N CYS A 158 -12.47 5.92 -2.88
CA CYS A 158 -13.41 6.73 -2.14
C CYS A 158 -14.75 6.02 -1.86
N HIS A 159 -15.10 4.99 -2.62
CA HIS A 159 -16.40 4.33 -2.50
C HIS A 159 -16.52 3.52 -1.20
N GLU A 160 -15.44 2.95 -0.66
CA GLU A 160 -15.46 2.25 0.63
C GLU A 160 -15.77 3.18 1.82
N PHE A 161 -15.52 4.49 1.64
CA PHE A 161 -15.86 5.52 2.61
C PHE A 161 -17.18 6.25 2.29
N LYS A 162 -17.75 6.06 1.10
CA LYS A 162 -19.09 6.56 0.71
C LYS A 162 -20.18 5.52 0.98
N LYS A 163 -19.85 4.23 0.94
CA LYS A 163 -20.78 3.15 1.28
C LYS A 163 -20.86 2.99 2.79
N VAL A 164 -22.03 3.24 3.34
CA VAL A 164 -22.30 3.18 4.78
C VAL A 164 -23.46 2.23 5.03
N TYR A 165 -23.27 1.27 5.91
CA TYR A 165 -24.26 0.27 6.32
C TYR A 165 -24.47 0.38 7.83
N ASP A 166 -25.67 0.76 8.26
CA ASP A 166 -26.01 0.97 9.67
C ASP A 166 -24.99 1.87 10.41
N GLY A 167 -24.55 2.95 9.75
CA GLY A 167 -23.58 3.89 10.29
C GLY A 167 -22.12 3.44 10.24
N VAL A 168 -21.81 2.29 9.62
CA VAL A 168 -20.47 1.74 9.51
C VAL A 168 -20.00 1.83 8.05
N TYR A 169 -18.82 2.39 7.80
CA TYR A 169 -18.21 2.41 6.47
C TYR A 169 -17.89 1.00 5.98
N ALA A 170 -17.98 0.77 4.67
CA ALA A 170 -17.55 -0.47 4.05
C ALA A 170 -16.10 -0.80 4.40
N TRP A 171 -15.21 0.20 4.42
CA TRP A 171 -13.83 0.05 4.89
C TRP A 171 -13.73 -0.58 6.28
N ASP A 172 -14.56 -0.11 7.22
CA ASP A 172 -14.56 -0.61 8.59
C ASP A 172 -15.12 -2.03 8.70
N LEU A 173 -16.01 -2.44 7.79
CA LEU A 173 -16.50 -3.82 7.72
C LEU A 173 -15.41 -4.80 7.25
N ILE A 174 -14.44 -4.34 6.44
CA ILE A 174 -13.30 -5.15 6.04
C ILE A 174 -12.37 -5.42 7.23
N PHE A 175 -12.09 -4.39 8.04
CA PHE A 175 -10.97 -4.46 9.01
C PHE A 175 -11.40 -4.82 10.43
N ARG A 176 -12.64 -4.51 10.84
CA ARG A 176 -13.07 -4.60 12.24
C ARG A 176 -12.92 -5.99 12.82
N ASP A 177 -13.35 -7.01 12.07
CA ASP A 177 -13.45 -8.39 12.55
C ASP A 177 -12.46 -9.32 11.82
N SER A 178 -11.62 -8.81 10.92
CA SER A 178 -10.60 -9.58 10.18
C SER A 178 -9.33 -9.82 11.02
N SER A 179 -8.48 -10.72 10.53
CA SER A 179 -7.17 -10.96 11.15
C SER A 179 -6.38 -9.66 11.35
N PRO A 180 -5.74 -9.46 12.51
CA PRO A 180 -4.87 -8.30 12.74
C PRO A 180 -3.63 -8.25 11.84
N ARG A 181 -3.33 -9.33 11.11
CA ARG A 181 -2.27 -9.36 10.11
C ARG A 181 -2.64 -8.68 8.81
N LEU A 182 -3.94 -8.56 8.52
CA LEU A 182 -4.39 -7.83 7.34
C LEU A 182 -4.01 -6.36 7.45
N GLN A 183 -3.29 -5.84 6.46
CA GLN A 183 -2.79 -4.46 6.43
C GLN A 183 -3.73 -3.56 5.64
N GLN A 184 -3.87 -2.31 6.08
CA GLN A 184 -4.48 -1.25 5.27
C GLN A 184 -3.40 -0.56 4.44
N GLN A 185 -3.68 -0.30 3.17
CA GLN A 185 -2.93 0.61 2.33
C GLN A 185 -3.85 1.78 1.98
N LEU A 186 -3.90 2.78 2.86
CA LEU A 186 -4.73 3.96 2.61
C LEU A 186 -4.18 4.78 1.45
N ASP A 187 -5.08 5.25 0.57
CA ASP A 187 -4.82 6.31 -0.41
C ASP A 187 -5.33 7.63 0.16
N THR A 188 -4.42 8.56 0.37
CA THR A 188 -4.72 9.84 1.02
C THR A 188 -5.76 10.66 0.27
N SER A 189 -5.72 10.69 -1.06
CA SER A 189 -6.70 11.36 -1.92
C SER A 189 -8.09 10.77 -1.75
N GLN A 190 -8.16 9.44 -1.76
CA GLN A 190 -9.42 8.70 -1.71
C GLN A 190 -10.08 8.75 -0.33
N VAL A 191 -9.32 9.03 0.73
CA VAL A 191 -9.81 9.32 2.08
C VAL A 191 -10.32 10.77 2.17
N VAL A 192 -9.57 11.73 1.64
CA VAL A 192 -9.94 13.17 1.70
C VAL A 192 -11.11 13.52 0.78
N ASN A 193 -11.27 12.82 -0.36
CA ASN A 193 -12.33 13.06 -1.32
C ASN A 193 -13.76 13.01 -0.70
N PRO A 194 -14.13 12.01 0.14
CA PRO A 194 -15.39 12.03 0.87
C PRO A 194 -15.40 12.94 2.11
N GLY A 195 -14.34 13.73 2.36
CA GLY A 195 -14.26 14.69 3.45
C GLY A 195 -13.65 14.15 4.75
N LEU A 196 -13.04 12.97 4.74
CA LEU A 196 -12.46 12.35 5.93
C LEU A 196 -11.01 12.82 6.18
N ASP A 197 -10.52 12.54 7.37
CA ASP A 197 -9.14 12.80 7.80
C ASP A 197 -8.30 11.52 7.72
N VAL A 198 -7.14 11.61 7.09
CA VAL A 198 -6.25 10.45 6.88
C VAL A 198 -5.71 9.91 8.20
N VAL A 199 -5.25 10.80 9.09
CA VAL A 199 -4.65 10.39 10.38
C VAL A 199 -5.68 9.73 11.27
N GLU A 200 -6.92 10.24 11.28
CA GLU A 200 -8.02 9.61 12.02
C GLU A 200 -8.38 8.21 11.47
N ARG A 201 -8.24 8.00 10.15
CA ARG A 201 -8.43 6.66 9.57
C ARG A 201 -7.29 5.72 9.93
N LEU A 202 -6.03 6.19 9.89
CA LEU A 202 -4.87 5.40 10.30
C LEU A 202 -4.98 4.97 11.77
N LYS A 203 -5.31 5.89 12.67
CA LYS A 203 -5.49 5.64 14.11
C LYS A 203 -6.54 4.57 14.44
N LYS A 204 -7.47 4.32 13.53
CA LYS A 204 -8.52 3.33 13.77
C LYS A 204 -8.00 1.90 13.78
N TYR A 205 -6.94 1.63 13.04
CA TYR A 205 -6.30 0.32 12.94
C TYR A 205 -4.78 0.44 13.11
N PRO A 206 -4.28 0.80 14.31
CA PRO A 206 -2.88 1.05 14.57
C PRO A 206 -2.05 -0.22 14.35
N GLY A 207 -0.83 -0.07 13.83
CA GLY A 207 0.08 -1.18 13.53
C GLY A 207 -0.31 -2.00 12.30
N ARG A 208 -1.32 -1.56 11.54
CA ARG A 208 -1.84 -2.28 10.38
C ARG A 208 -1.64 -1.53 9.06
N SER A 209 -0.53 -0.77 8.94
CA SER A 209 -0.19 -0.02 7.73
C SER A 209 1.24 -0.34 7.31
N PHE A 210 1.43 -1.32 6.42
CA PHE A 210 2.74 -1.61 5.84
C PHE A 210 3.19 -0.50 4.90
N SER A 211 2.27 0.06 4.13
CA SER A 211 2.49 1.15 3.19
C SER A 211 1.29 2.09 3.12
N ILE A 212 1.50 3.26 2.55
CA ILE A 212 0.46 4.26 2.29
C ILE A 212 0.64 4.84 0.89
N HIS A 213 -0.47 5.06 0.16
CA HIS A 213 -0.45 5.86 -1.06
C HIS A 213 -0.53 7.34 -0.73
N MET A 214 0.56 8.03 -1.06
CA MET A 214 0.64 9.48 -1.04
C MET A 214 0.16 10.00 -2.39
N LYS A 215 -1.02 10.58 -2.40
CA LYS A 215 -1.71 11.08 -3.59
C LYS A 215 -2.46 12.36 -3.24
N GLU A 216 -2.34 13.41 -4.05
CA GLU A 216 -3.08 14.64 -3.81
C GLU A 216 -4.56 14.47 -4.14
N ASN A 217 -5.40 15.16 -3.36
CA ASN A 217 -6.83 15.15 -3.63
C ASN A 217 -7.13 15.91 -4.93
N VAL A 218 -7.37 15.14 -5.98
CA VAL A 218 -7.78 15.66 -7.28
C VAL A 218 -9.27 15.34 -7.47
N PRO A 219 -10.16 16.33 -7.50
CA PRO A 219 -11.56 16.09 -7.75
C PRO A 219 -11.75 15.41 -9.11
N MET A 220 -12.49 14.30 -9.09
CA MET A 220 -12.84 13.56 -10.29
C MET A 220 -13.92 14.33 -11.05
N LYS A 221 -13.58 15.00 -12.12
CA LYS A 221 -14.56 15.55 -13.08
C LYS A 221 -14.85 14.52 -14.16
N HIS A 222 -16.11 14.07 -14.25
CA HIS A 222 -16.57 13.11 -15.28
C HIS A 222 -15.78 11.79 -15.32
N GLY A 223 -15.30 11.29 -14.17
CA GLY A 223 -14.52 10.06 -14.11
C GLY A 223 -13.08 10.16 -14.64
N LEU A 224 -12.61 11.37 -14.93
CA LEU A 224 -11.23 11.62 -15.32
C LEU A 224 -10.53 12.43 -14.23
N PRO A 225 -9.30 12.06 -13.84
CA PRO A 225 -8.51 12.87 -12.92
C PRO A 225 -8.27 14.25 -13.57
N ASN A 226 -8.50 15.30 -12.78
CA ASN A 226 -8.10 16.64 -13.16
C ASN A 226 -6.55 16.72 -13.15
N ASP A 227 -5.95 17.46 -14.06
CA ASP A 227 -4.52 17.46 -14.43
C ASP A 227 -3.49 17.81 -13.33
N ASN A 228 -3.89 17.91 -12.07
CA ASN A 228 -3.04 18.40 -11.00
C ASN A 228 -2.56 17.29 -10.04
N GLY A 229 -1.92 16.25 -10.52
CA GLY A 229 -1.30 15.23 -9.66
C GLY A 229 -0.07 15.71 -8.86
N TYR A 230 0.07 17.03 -8.66
CA TYR A 230 1.16 17.66 -7.90
C TYR A 230 0.77 17.88 -6.44
N PHE A 231 1.60 17.41 -5.51
CA PHE A 231 1.38 17.57 -4.07
C PHE A 231 1.40 19.04 -3.65
N GLY A 232 0.46 19.41 -2.79
CA GLY A 232 0.34 20.77 -2.28
C GLY A 232 -0.19 21.79 -3.28
N VAL A 233 -0.56 21.39 -4.48
CA VAL A 233 -1.18 22.27 -5.48
C VAL A 233 -2.69 22.13 -5.41
N PRO A 234 -3.43 23.21 -5.03
CA PRO A 234 -4.87 23.15 -4.93
C PRO A 234 -5.51 22.75 -6.26
N PRO A 235 -6.52 21.88 -6.24
CA PRO A 235 -7.29 21.60 -7.45
C PRO A 235 -8.02 22.85 -7.92
N PRO A 236 -8.27 23.00 -9.25
CA PRO A 236 -8.86 24.20 -9.81
C PRO A 236 -10.24 24.59 -9.26
N ASP A 237 -10.95 23.63 -8.68
CA ASP A 237 -12.28 23.82 -8.09
C ASP A 237 -12.26 24.02 -6.56
N GLY A 238 -11.06 24.20 -5.96
CA GLY A 238 -10.89 24.55 -4.55
C GLY A 238 -11.11 23.40 -3.56
N GLY A 239 -10.92 22.14 -3.98
CA GLY A 239 -11.01 20.97 -3.10
C GLY A 239 -10.00 21.00 -1.94
N LYS A 240 -10.32 20.29 -0.86
CA LYS A 240 -9.43 20.16 0.32
C LYS A 240 -8.14 19.47 -0.08
N LEU A 241 -7.00 20.07 0.28
CA LEU A 241 -5.68 19.44 0.14
C LEU A 241 -5.49 18.32 1.17
N VAL A 242 -4.61 17.39 0.81
CA VAL A 242 -4.16 16.36 1.75
C VAL A 242 -3.19 16.97 2.76
N ASP A 243 -3.37 16.66 4.04
CA ASP A 243 -2.37 16.97 5.07
C ASP A 243 -1.23 15.94 5.04
N PHE A 244 -0.32 16.12 4.08
CA PHE A 244 0.85 15.24 3.95
C PHE A 244 1.76 15.31 5.17
N LYS A 245 1.92 16.51 5.75
CA LYS A 245 2.79 16.66 6.93
C LYS A 245 2.25 15.92 8.13
N GLY A 246 0.99 16.12 8.49
CA GLY A 246 0.36 15.39 9.60
C GLY A 246 0.38 13.87 9.38
N THR A 247 0.20 13.43 8.13
CA THR A 247 0.27 12.00 7.75
C THR A 247 1.69 11.45 7.96
N VAL A 248 2.73 12.15 7.52
CA VAL A 248 4.14 11.76 7.70
C VAL A 248 4.51 11.75 9.18
N ASP A 249 4.16 12.78 9.93
CA ASP A 249 4.45 12.89 11.37
C ASP A 249 3.83 11.70 12.16
N TYR A 250 2.62 11.30 11.81
CA TYR A 250 1.97 10.14 12.42
C TYR A 250 2.70 8.83 12.08
N LEU A 251 2.96 8.61 10.79
CA LEU A 251 3.56 7.37 10.28
C LEU A 251 5.04 7.19 10.67
N ALA A 252 5.74 8.27 10.99
CA ALA A 252 7.13 8.19 11.45
C ALA A 252 7.31 7.27 12.67
N ASN A 253 6.28 7.16 13.52
CA ASN A 253 6.27 6.35 14.74
C ASN A 253 5.31 5.16 14.66
N GLU A 254 4.69 4.91 13.51
CA GLU A 254 3.72 3.82 13.35
C GLU A 254 4.43 2.47 13.28
N PRO A 255 4.12 1.51 14.19
CA PRO A 255 4.74 0.20 14.16
C PRO A 255 4.42 -0.56 12.87
N GLY A 256 5.44 -1.16 12.25
CA GLY A 256 5.28 -1.95 11.03
C GLY A 256 5.21 -1.14 9.74
N PHE A 257 5.08 0.20 9.82
CA PHE A 257 5.10 1.06 8.64
C PHE A 257 6.47 1.03 7.95
N SER A 258 6.48 0.83 6.64
CA SER A 258 7.71 0.59 5.88
C SER A 258 7.87 1.48 4.65
N TRP A 259 6.77 1.85 3.96
CA TRP A 259 6.86 2.50 2.67
C TRP A 259 5.88 3.65 2.44
N TYR A 260 6.37 4.77 1.93
CA TYR A 260 5.56 5.75 1.23
C TYR A 260 5.50 5.40 -0.25
N VAL A 261 4.30 5.39 -0.84
CA VAL A 261 4.10 5.11 -2.26
C VAL A 261 3.47 6.33 -2.91
N ILE A 262 4.19 6.94 -3.83
CA ILE A 262 3.64 8.06 -4.60
C ILE A 262 2.81 7.52 -5.75
N GLU A 263 1.56 7.99 -5.86
CA GLU A 263 0.73 7.79 -7.03
C GLU A 263 0.31 9.14 -7.62
N CYS A 264 0.49 9.30 -8.93
CA CYS A 264 0.11 10.50 -9.66
C CYS A 264 -0.49 10.11 -11.01
N GLU A 265 -1.78 10.35 -11.16
CA GLU A 265 -2.50 10.04 -12.40
C GLU A 265 -2.57 11.31 -13.28
N ARG A 266 -1.65 11.44 -14.20
CA ARG A 266 -1.62 12.56 -15.13
C ARG A 266 -1.73 12.10 -16.59
N LYS A 267 -2.31 12.95 -17.44
CA LYS A 267 -2.32 12.74 -18.89
C LYS A 267 -1.79 14.00 -19.62
N PRO A 268 -0.92 13.83 -20.62
CA PRO A 268 -0.24 12.57 -20.98
C PRO A 268 0.65 12.06 -19.85
N GLU A 269 0.90 10.75 -19.82
CA GLU A 269 1.82 10.13 -18.85
C GLU A 269 3.21 10.77 -18.97
N SER A 270 3.76 11.16 -17.82
CA SER A 270 5.13 11.67 -17.74
C SER A 270 5.69 11.46 -16.33
N LEU A 271 7.00 11.47 -16.22
CA LEU A 271 7.69 11.42 -14.93
C LEU A 271 7.80 12.80 -14.25
N ASP A 272 7.24 13.87 -14.84
CA ASP A 272 7.36 15.22 -14.28
C ASP A 272 6.64 15.35 -12.93
N ALA A 273 5.39 14.84 -12.86
CA ALA A 273 4.66 14.81 -11.60
C ALA A 273 5.33 13.88 -10.58
N ALA A 274 5.82 12.72 -11.02
CA ALA A 274 6.57 11.81 -10.15
C ALA A 274 7.83 12.48 -9.58
N ARG A 275 8.59 13.22 -10.39
CA ARG A 275 9.77 13.98 -9.97
C ARG A 275 9.43 15.09 -8.98
N PHE A 276 8.39 15.87 -9.28
CA PHE A 276 7.94 16.95 -8.40
C PHE A 276 7.49 16.39 -7.04
N ASN A 277 6.62 15.38 -7.05
CA ASN A 277 6.05 14.78 -5.84
C ASN A 277 7.11 14.06 -5.01
N TYR A 278 8.11 13.42 -5.65
CA TYR A 278 9.27 12.88 -4.95
C TYR A 278 10.03 13.98 -4.20
N GLY A 279 10.34 15.10 -4.88
CA GLY A 279 11.02 16.24 -4.27
C GLY A 279 10.22 16.82 -3.10
N PHE A 280 8.90 16.95 -3.25
CA PHE A 280 8.02 17.42 -2.18
C PHE A 280 8.05 16.48 -0.97
N LEU A 281 7.78 15.17 -1.17
CA LEU A 281 7.70 14.21 -0.09
C LEU A 281 9.06 13.96 0.59
N SER A 282 10.14 13.86 -0.17
CA SER A 282 11.49 13.65 0.36
C SER A 282 12.00 14.78 1.27
N ASN A 283 11.39 15.96 1.18
CA ASN A 283 11.68 17.09 2.09
C ASN A 283 10.79 17.06 3.35
N LEU A 284 9.74 16.28 3.38
CA LEU A 284 8.87 16.12 4.56
C LEU A 284 9.33 15.03 5.51
N ILE A 285 9.99 13.97 4.98
CA ILE A 285 10.41 12.78 5.73
C ILE A 285 11.85 12.87 6.26
#